data_cd074a20c1459c6761107b184f900ec2
#
_entry.id   cd074a20c1459c6761107b184f900ec2
#
_cell.length_a   1.000
_cell.length_b   1.000
_cell.length_c   1.000
_cell.angle_alpha   90.00
_cell.angle_beta   90.00
_cell.angle_gamma   90.00
#
_symmetry.space_group_name_H-M   'P 1'
#
loop_
_entity.id
_entity.type
_entity.pdbx_description
1 polymer ?
#
loop_
_entity_poly.entity_id
_entity_poly.type
_entity_poly.pdbx_seq_one_letter_code
_entity_poly.pdbx_strand_id
1 'polypeptide(L)'
;PYFGMVQYGELMQFCYVWLRKLMGGEFPGLELETTRHADELTGNETAERDIEHFAEGLAAVYRRMAAALKPGAPLVFTYHHNKQEAYLAAAMGILDAGLTCSASLPCPAEMGGSIHINGTGSSIVDTVFVCRDTGRAPRHTLVENAAQLAALMTKELAQLTAAGMKPTAGDIRCIAFGHIARMAIWNLRPVWRTSRPTAEKLEAIRQAMDGIATIEDVRAALEEGQPVGTVGIQRKNNDNQEQANAVAF
;
A
#
# COMPACT_ATOMS: atom_id res chain seq x y z
N PRO A 1 -5.87 1.98 -6.55
CA PRO A 1 -5.28 1.00 -7.48
C PRO A 1 -4.09 0.30 -6.82
N TYR A 2 -3.83 -0.95 -7.23
CA TYR A 2 -2.72 -1.77 -6.72
C TYR A 2 -1.62 -1.83 -7.77
N PHE A 3 -0.37 -1.59 -7.36
CA PHE A 3 0.75 -1.67 -8.27
C PHE A 3 1.01 -3.12 -8.71
N GLY A 4 0.79 -3.43 -9.99
CA GLY A 4 1.14 -4.71 -10.60
C GLY A 4 0.34 -5.95 -10.15
N MET A 5 -0.63 -5.80 -9.26
CA MET A 5 -1.41 -6.95 -8.75
C MET A 5 -2.65 -7.25 -9.59
N VAL A 6 -3.27 -6.25 -10.19
CA VAL A 6 -4.51 -6.39 -10.95
C VAL A 6 -4.45 -5.54 -12.21
N GLN A 7 -4.76 -6.15 -13.34
CA GLN A 7 -4.98 -5.46 -14.62
C GLN A 7 -6.49 -5.27 -14.78
N TYR A 8 -6.99 -4.15 -14.29
CA TYR A 8 -8.44 -3.89 -14.19
C TYR A 8 -9.12 -3.87 -15.55
N GLY A 9 -8.48 -3.29 -16.57
CA GLY A 9 -9.00 -3.26 -17.92
C GLY A 9 -9.16 -4.66 -18.51
N GLU A 10 -8.21 -5.56 -18.26
CA GLU A 10 -8.27 -6.94 -18.71
C GLU A 10 -9.33 -7.73 -17.96
N LEU A 11 -9.39 -7.58 -16.64
CA LEU A 11 -10.38 -8.24 -15.80
C LEU A 11 -11.81 -7.84 -16.19
N MET A 12 -12.03 -6.53 -16.42
CA MET A 12 -13.34 -6.00 -16.80
C MET A 12 -13.73 -6.33 -18.23
N GLN A 13 -12.77 -6.63 -19.11
CA GLN A 13 -13.05 -6.99 -20.51
C GLN A 13 -14.04 -8.13 -20.63
N PHE A 14 -13.94 -9.14 -19.75
CA PHE A 14 -14.87 -10.27 -19.75
C PHE A 14 -16.31 -9.82 -19.52
N CYS A 15 -16.58 -9.01 -18.53
CA CYS A 15 -17.92 -8.48 -18.27
C CYS A 15 -18.37 -7.50 -19.37
N TYR A 16 -17.44 -6.67 -19.85
CA TYR A 16 -17.71 -5.66 -20.85
C TYR A 16 -18.22 -6.23 -22.19
N VAL A 17 -17.62 -7.33 -22.65
CA VAL A 17 -18.05 -8.00 -23.90
C VAL A 17 -19.54 -8.40 -23.85
N TRP A 18 -19.99 -8.90 -22.70
CA TRP A 18 -21.39 -9.26 -22.51
C TRP A 18 -22.30 -8.05 -22.41
N LEU A 19 -21.91 -7.01 -21.66
CA LEU A 19 -22.68 -5.77 -21.56
C LEU A 19 -22.82 -5.10 -22.92
N ARG A 20 -21.73 -5.01 -23.69
CA ARG A 20 -21.74 -4.44 -25.03
C ARG A 20 -22.67 -5.21 -25.96
N LYS A 21 -22.64 -6.55 -25.91
CA LYS A 21 -23.49 -7.38 -26.72
C LYS A 21 -24.98 -7.23 -26.40
N LEU A 22 -25.31 -7.09 -25.13
CA LEU A 22 -26.69 -7.05 -24.66
C LEU A 22 -27.30 -5.63 -24.72
N MET A 23 -26.49 -4.58 -24.53
CA MET A 23 -26.94 -3.22 -24.31
C MET A 23 -26.22 -2.16 -25.16
N GLY A 24 -25.38 -2.58 -26.10
CA GLY A 24 -24.45 -1.71 -26.82
C GLY A 24 -25.06 -0.61 -27.69
N GLY A 25 -26.38 -0.62 -27.94
CA GLY A 25 -27.08 0.46 -28.63
C GLY A 25 -27.79 1.45 -27.70
N GLU A 26 -27.85 1.18 -26.41
CA GLU A 26 -28.67 1.92 -25.45
C GLU A 26 -27.83 2.83 -24.52
N PHE A 27 -26.56 2.52 -24.32
CA PHE A 27 -25.71 3.22 -23.37
C PHE A 27 -24.46 3.81 -24.01
N PRO A 28 -24.26 5.15 -23.92
CA PRO A 28 -23.01 5.79 -24.32
C PRO A 28 -21.82 5.19 -23.53
N GLY A 29 -20.72 4.89 -24.23
CA GLY A 29 -19.53 4.29 -23.62
C GLY A 29 -19.40 2.78 -23.82
N LEU A 30 -20.47 2.08 -24.22
CA LEU A 30 -20.39 0.69 -24.67
C LEU A 30 -20.00 0.54 -26.16
N GLU A 31 -19.60 1.63 -26.77
CA GLU A 31 -19.17 1.67 -28.20
C GLU A 31 -17.71 1.25 -28.38
N LEU A 32 -16.89 1.36 -27.31
CA LEU A 32 -15.48 1.03 -27.35
C LEU A 32 -15.30 -0.48 -27.62
N GLU A 33 -14.23 -0.82 -28.33
CA GLU A 33 -13.93 -2.24 -28.59
C GLU A 33 -13.33 -2.96 -27.39
N THR A 34 -12.72 -2.23 -26.48
CA THR A 34 -12.00 -2.76 -25.32
C THR A 34 -12.10 -1.85 -24.11
N THR A 35 -12.01 -2.44 -22.93
CA THR A 35 -11.86 -1.74 -21.65
C THR A 35 -10.41 -1.38 -21.33
N ARG A 36 -9.45 -1.85 -22.13
CA ARG A 36 -8.04 -1.47 -21.95
C ARG A 36 -7.86 -0.01 -22.30
N HIS A 37 -7.22 0.73 -21.41
CA HIS A 37 -6.99 2.15 -21.58
C HIS A 37 -5.54 2.52 -21.23
N ALA A 38 -4.96 3.44 -21.99
CA ALA A 38 -3.58 3.88 -21.77
C ALA A 38 -3.38 4.52 -20.38
N ASP A 39 -4.41 5.20 -19.88
CA ASP A 39 -4.38 5.88 -18.58
C ASP A 39 -4.72 4.97 -17.40
N GLU A 40 -4.83 3.65 -17.62
CA GLU A 40 -5.05 2.71 -16.52
C GLU A 40 -3.88 2.78 -15.54
N LEU A 41 -4.18 3.05 -14.27
CA LEU A 41 -3.18 3.25 -13.23
C LEU A 41 -2.88 1.93 -12.51
N THR A 42 -1.98 1.15 -13.09
CA THR A 42 -1.43 -0.10 -12.55
C THR A 42 -0.02 -0.34 -13.11
N GLY A 43 0.78 -1.18 -12.44
CA GLY A 43 2.05 -1.64 -12.98
C GLY A 43 1.82 -2.69 -14.06
N ASN A 44 2.49 -2.56 -15.21
CA ASN A 44 2.45 -3.51 -16.30
C ASN A 44 3.71 -3.37 -17.17
N GLU A 45 4.66 -4.28 -17.01
CA GLU A 45 5.93 -4.24 -17.73
C GLU A 45 5.76 -4.32 -19.24
N THR A 46 4.80 -5.11 -19.74
CA THR A 46 4.55 -5.26 -21.17
C THR A 46 3.94 -4.01 -21.81
N ALA A 47 3.36 -3.13 -20.99
CA ALA A 47 2.79 -1.85 -21.39
C ALA A 47 3.69 -0.66 -20.98
N GLU A 48 4.95 -0.95 -20.61
CA GLU A 48 5.95 0.05 -20.15
C GLU A 48 5.45 0.90 -18.97
N ARG A 49 4.61 0.31 -18.11
CA ARG A 49 4.07 0.96 -16.91
C ARG A 49 4.84 0.49 -15.68
N ASP A 50 5.94 1.15 -15.43
CA ASP A 50 6.80 0.92 -14.28
C ASP A 50 6.32 1.65 -13.02
N ILE A 51 7.15 1.64 -11.98
CA ILE A 51 6.87 2.30 -10.71
C ILE A 51 6.82 3.82 -10.84
N GLU A 52 7.59 4.41 -11.77
CA GLU A 52 7.59 5.86 -11.99
C GLU A 52 6.26 6.30 -12.61
N HIS A 53 5.81 5.61 -13.65
CA HIS A 53 4.49 5.85 -14.26
C HIS A 53 3.36 5.75 -13.21
N PHE A 54 3.39 4.69 -12.39
CA PHE A 54 2.39 4.49 -11.35
C PHE A 54 2.42 5.60 -10.29
N ALA A 55 3.61 6.00 -9.83
CA ALA A 55 3.80 7.05 -8.84
C ALA A 55 3.33 8.42 -9.34
N GLU A 56 3.64 8.76 -10.60
CA GLU A 56 3.18 9.99 -11.25
C GLU A 56 1.67 10.05 -11.37
N GLY A 57 1.05 8.95 -11.77
CA GLY A 57 -0.39 8.82 -11.85
C GLY A 57 -1.06 8.98 -10.50
N LEU A 58 -0.56 8.31 -9.45
CA LEU A 58 -1.05 8.51 -8.07
C LEU A 58 -0.90 9.96 -7.62
N ALA A 59 0.24 10.58 -7.89
CA ALA A 59 0.48 11.99 -7.56
C ALA A 59 -0.52 12.92 -8.25
N ALA A 60 -0.85 12.65 -9.52
CA ALA A 60 -1.85 13.42 -10.25
C ALA A 60 -3.25 13.27 -9.63
N VAL A 61 -3.65 12.04 -9.27
CA VAL A 61 -4.93 11.76 -8.61
C VAL A 61 -4.99 12.44 -7.24
N TYR A 62 -3.98 12.27 -6.40
CA TYR A 62 -3.99 12.83 -5.03
C TYR A 62 -3.94 14.35 -5.03
N ARG A 63 -3.24 15.00 -5.98
CA ARG A 63 -3.30 16.47 -6.15
C ARG A 63 -4.71 16.96 -6.44
N ARG A 64 -5.44 16.28 -7.34
CA ARG A 64 -6.84 16.62 -7.64
C ARG A 64 -7.75 16.42 -6.44
N MET A 65 -7.57 15.31 -5.72
CA MET A 65 -8.33 15.05 -4.50
C MET A 65 -8.03 16.09 -3.42
N ALA A 66 -6.75 16.41 -3.18
CA ALA A 66 -6.35 17.42 -2.20
C ALA A 66 -6.93 18.80 -2.52
N ALA A 67 -6.94 19.20 -3.80
CA ALA A 67 -7.52 20.46 -4.25
C ALA A 67 -9.05 20.55 -4.04
N ALA A 68 -9.73 19.40 -4.01
CA ALA A 68 -11.18 19.33 -3.80
C ALA A 68 -11.57 19.25 -2.32
N LEU A 69 -10.60 19.03 -1.41
CA LEU A 69 -10.87 18.95 0.03
C LEU A 69 -11.20 20.32 0.62
N LYS A 70 -12.12 20.33 1.58
CA LYS A 70 -12.28 21.48 2.45
C LYS A 70 -11.03 21.67 3.31
N PRO A 71 -10.63 22.89 3.66
CA PRO A 71 -9.47 23.14 4.51
C PRO A 71 -9.49 22.29 5.79
N GLY A 72 -8.40 21.57 6.06
CA GLY A 72 -8.26 20.68 7.21
C GLY A 72 -9.02 19.35 7.13
N ALA A 73 -9.80 19.09 6.06
CA ALA A 73 -10.45 17.80 5.87
C ALA A 73 -9.41 16.71 5.55
N PRO A 74 -9.62 15.46 6.00
CA PRO A 74 -8.72 14.37 5.69
C PRO A 74 -9.00 13.80 4.28
N LEU A 75 -7.93 13.43 3.58
CA LEU A 75 -7.96 12.43 2.52
C LEU A 75 -7.71 11.07 3.18
N VAL A 76 -8.65 10.14 3.07
CA VAL A 76 -8.55 8.80 3.63
C VAL A 76 -8.66 7.79 2.51
N PHE A 77 -7.73 6.83 2.45
CA PHE A 77 -7.77 5.74 1.48
C PHE A 77 -7.13 4.48 2.06
N THR A 78 -7.53 3.33 1.55
CA THR A 78 -6.91 2.04 1.84
C THR A 78 -5.81 1.76 0.82
N TYR A 79 -4.75 1.10 1.27
CA TYR A 79 -3.65 0.67 0.43
C TYR A 79 -3.13 -0.68 0.89
N HIS A 80 -2.85 -1.56 -0.07
CA HIS A 80 -2.36 -2.90 0.21
C HIS A 80 -1.26 -3.28 -0.78
N HIS A 81 -0.13 -3.72 -0.29
CA HIS A 81 0.91 -4.35 -1.09
C HIS A 81 1.92 -5.10 -0.23
N ASN A 82 2.54 -6.17 -0.78
CA ASN A 82 3.53 -6.99 -0.08
C ASN A 82 4.96 -6.46 -0.21
N LYS A 83 5.19 -5.51 -1.13
CA LYS A 83 6.51 -4.97 -1.46
C LYS A 83 6.61 -3.50 -1.08
N GLN A 84 7.78 -3.10 -0.59
CA GLN A 84 8.08 -1.73 -0.19
C GLN A 84 7.93 -0.73 -1.35
N GLU A 85 8.31 -1.14 -2.57
CA GLU A 85 8.28 -0.29 -3.77
C GLU A 85 6.92 0.36 -4.00
N ALA A 86 5.84 -0.39 -3.78
CA ALA A 86 4.50 0.15 -3.93
C ALA A 86 4.19 1.28 -2.94
N TYR A 87 4.73 1.19 -1.73
CA TYR A 87 4.58 2.25 -0.72
C TYR A 87 5.40 3.50 -1.05
N LEU A 88 6.49 3.38 -1.82
CA LEU A 88 7.23 4.54 -2.33
C LEU A 88 6.31 5.40 -3.22
N ALA A 89 5.56 4.77 -4.12
CA ALA A 89 4.63 5.47 -5.00
C ALA A 89 3.51 6.17 -4.23
N ALA A 90 2.92 5.50 -3.25
CA ALA A 90 1.89 6.08 -2.38
C ALA A 90 2.44 7.29 -1.59
N ALA A 91 3.65 7.16 -1.00
CA ALA A 91 4.30 8.23 -0.26
C ALA A 91 4.64 9.42 -1.17
N MET A 92 5.14 9.18 -2.39
CA MET A 92 5.37 10.24 -3.37
C MET A 92 4.08 10.98 -3.72
N GLY A 93 3.00 10.24 -3.97
CA GLY A 93 1.70 10.82 -4.28
C GLY A 93 1.19 11.75 -3.16
N ILE A 94 1.30 11.31 -1.90
CA ILE A 94 0.93 12.10 -0.72
C ILE A 94 1.79 13.37 -0.63
N LEU A 95 3.10 13.24 -0.77
CA LEU A 95 4.03 14.37 -0.70
C LEU A 95 3.82 15.37 -1.84
N ASP A 96 3.65 14.89 -3.07
CA ASP A 96 3.42 15.75 -4.24
C ASP A 96 2.05 16.47 -4.19
N ALA A 97 1.07 15.87 -3.50
CA ALA A 97 -0.21 16.52 -3.25
C ALA A 97 -0.17 17.58 -2.13
N GLY A 98 0.98 17.84 -1.53
CA GLY A 98 1.10 18.79 -0.42
C GLY A 98 0.60 18.24 0.91
N LEU A 99 0.28 16.96 0.99
CA LEU A 99 -0.30 16.34 2.17
C LEU A 99 0.77 15.74 3.09
N THR A 100 0.38 15.50 4.33
CA THR A 100 1.15 14.76 5.34
C THR A 100 0.28 13.64 5.89
N CYS A 101 0.85 12.46 6.08
CA CYS A 101 0.12 11.31 6.61
C CYS A 101 -0.03 11.44 8.13
N SER A 102 -1.22 11.78 8.61
CA SER A 102 -1.50 11.96 10.04
C SER A 102 -1.69 10.63 10.80
N ALA A 103 -2.17 9.58 10.13
CA ALA A 103 -2.28 8.24 10.68
C ALA A 103 -2.08 7.19 9.60
N SER A 104 -1.55 6.03 10.02
CA SER A 104 -1.52 4.78 9.28
C SER A 104 -2.10 3.73 10.22
N LEU A 105 -3.16 3.05 9.81
CA LEU A 105 -3.92 2.14 10.66
C LEU A 105 -4.13 0.81 9.92
N PRO A 106 -3.90 -0.34 10.57
CA PRO A 106 -4.28 -1.61 9.98
C PRO A 106 -5.79 -1.79 10.01
N CYS A 107 -6.35 -2.28 8.92
CA CYS A 107 -7.76 -2.58 8.77
C CYS A 107 -7.94 -3.94 8.10
N PRO A 108 -8.86 -4.79 8.57
CA PRO A 108 -9.20 -6.03 7.86
C PRO A 108 -9.61 -5.71 6.42
N ALA A 109 -8.96 -6.39 5.45
CA ALA A 109 -9.28 -6.24 4.04
C ALA A 109 -10.55 -7.04 3.68
N GLU A 110 -11.24 -6.62 2.60
CA GLU A 110 -12.45 -7.30 2.10
C GLU A 110 -12.18 -8.75 1.70
N MET A 111 -10.98 -9.05 1.24
CA MET A 111 -10.59 -10.37 0.74
C MET A 111 -10.31 -11.41 1.83
N GLY A 112 -10.42 -11.06 3.11
CA GLY A 112 -10.15 -11.97 4.23
C GLY A 112 -11.00 -13.25 4.24
N GLY A 113 -12.17 -13.23 3.58
CA GLY A 113 -13.04 -14.40 3.38
C GLY A 113 -12.75 -15.24 2.13
N SER A 114 -11.81 -14.82 1.28
CA SER A 114 -11.50 -15.54 0.04
C SER A 114 -10.78 -16.86 0.32
N ILE A 115 -11.33 -17.94 -0.23
CA ILE A 115 -10.72 -19.29 -0.16
C ILE A 115 -9.35 -19.36 -0.86
N HIS A 116 -9.09 -18.48 -1.82
CA HIS A 116 -7.83 -18.41 -2.57
C HIS A 116 -6.71 -17.73 -1.79
N ILE A 117 -7.04 -16.92 -0.78
CA ILE A 117 -6.08 -16.19 0.05
C ILE A 117 -5.89 -16.89 1.39
N ASN A 118 -6.93 -17.56 1.89
CA ASN A 118 -6.92 -18.19 3.20
C ASN A 118 -5.90 -19.35 3.24
N GLY A 119 -4.93 -19.26 4.16
CA GLY A 119 -3.89 -20.29 4.32
C GLY A 119 -2.66 -20.14 3.42
N THR A 120 -2.60 -19.16 2.51
CA THR A 120 -1.44 -18.92 1.63
C THR A 120 -0.34 -18.09 2.29
N GLY A 121 -0.61 -17.51 3.48
CA GLY A 121 0.30 -16.55 4.14
C GLY A 121 0.27 -15.16 3.53
N SER A 122 -0.64 -14.91 2.58
CA SER A 122 -0.89 -13.59 2.01
C SER A 122 -1.50 -12.66 3.07
N SER A 123 -1.28 -11.37 2.94
CA SER A 123 -1.89 -10.38 3.83
C SER A 123 -3.38 -10.27 3.59
N ILE A 124 -4.13 -10.20 4.69
CA ILE A 124 -5.56 -9.91 4.75
C ILE A 124 -5.84 -8.59 5.48
N VAL A 125 -4.80 -7.77 5.65
CA VAL A 125 -4.85 -6.46 6.27
C VAL A 125 -4.48 -5.39 5.26
N ASP A 126 -5.33 -4.38 5.13
CA ASP A 126 -5.04 -3.15 4.40
C ASP A 126 -4.46 -2.10 5.35
N THR A 127 -3.68 -1.20 4.80
CA THR A 127 -3.27 0.03 5.48
C THR A 127 -4.26 1.15 5.16
N VAL A 128 -4.89 1.73 6.16
CA VAL A 128 -5.68 2.96 6.02
C VAL A 128 -4.77 4.16 6.25
N PHE A 129 -4.51 4.91 5.19
CA PHE A 129 -3.80 6.18 5.28
C PHE A 129 -4.78 7.33 5.52
N VAL A 130 -4.50 8.15 6.54
CA VAL A 130 -5.22 9.39 6.83
C VAL A 130 -4.28 10.56 6.58
N CYS A 131 -4.53 11.34 5.54
CA CYS A 131 -3.66 12.42 5.09
C CYS A 131 -4.34 13.78 5.25
N ARG A 132 -3.55 14.83 5.57
CA ARG A 132 -4.04 16.19 5.76
C ARG A 132 -3.03 17.20 5.24
N ASP A 133 -3.52 18.39 4.90
CA ASP A 133 -2.70 19.52 4.47
C ASP A 133 -1.93 20.20 5.61
N THR A 134 -2.40 20.07 6.85
CA THR A 134 -1.92 20.84 8.02
C THR A 134 -0.89 20.12 8.88
N GLY A 135 -0.48 18.92 8.54
CA GLY A 135 0.51 18.18 9.33
C GLY A 135 0.14 17.94 10.80
N ARG A 136 -1.14 17.89 11.13
CA ARG A 136 -1.63 17.72 12.51
C ARG A 136 -1.61 16.24 12.92
N ALA A 137 -0.42 15.62 13.00
CA ALA A 137 -0.29 14.37 13.71
C ALA A 137 0.29 14.62 15.10
N PRO A 138 -0.21 13.97 16.13
CA PRO A 138 0.43 14.03 17.45
C PRO A 138 1.85 13.46 17.32
N ARG A 139 2.86 14.25 17.65
CA ARG A 139 4.28 13.83 17.54
C ARG A 139 4.59 12.59 18.37
N HIS A 140 3.89 12.38 19.48
CA HIS A 140 4.07 11.20 20.33
C HIS A 140 3.71 9.87 19.65
N THR A 141 3.03 9.90 18.51
CA THR A 141 2.75 8.70 17.71
C THR A 141 3.76 8.47 16.59
N LEU A 142 4.75 9.35 16.44
CA LEU A 142 5.86 9.17 15.51
C LEU A 142 6.88 8.24 16.15
N VAL A 143 7.45 7.36 15.35
CA VAL A 143 8.50 6.42 15.73
C VAL A 143 9.78 6.74 14.96
N GLU A 144 10.92 6.47 15.57
CA GLU A 144 12.23 6.83 15.01
C GLU A 144 13.09 5.61 14.67
N ASN A 145 12.67 4.44 15.15
CA ASN A 145 13.45 3.19 14.97
C ASN A 145 12.55 1.95 15.05
N ALA A 146 13.14 0.80 14.71
CA ALA A 146 12.47 -0.49 14.66
C ALA A 146 11.85 -0.90 16.01
N ALA A 147 12.51 -0.64 17.13
CA ALA A 147 12.02 -1.04 18.47
C ALA A 147 10.72 -0.28 18.83
N GLN A 148 10.69 1.04 18.58
CA GLN A 148 9.48 1.84 18.80
C GLN A 148 8.36 1.43 17.86
N LEU A 149 8.69 1.10 16.60
CA LEU A 149 7.72 0.61 15.62
C LEU A 149 7.16 -0.75 16.06
N ALA A 150 8.00 -1.67 16.49
CA ALA A 150 7.57 -2.97 16.99
C ALA A 150 6.63 -2.84 18.20
N ALA A 151 6.93 -1.93 19.13
CA ALA A 151 6.08 -1.67 20.28
C ALA A 151 4.69 -1.11 19.88
N LEU A 152 4.63 -0.25 18.86
CA LEU A 152 3.36 0.23 18.28
C LEU A 152 2.60 -0.93 17.62
N MET A 153 3.27 -1.68 16.75
CA MET A 153 2.67 -2.81 16.02
C MET A 153 2.18 -3.91 16.96
N THR A 154 2.87 -4.18 18.07
CA THR A 154 2.43 -5.17 19.08
C THR A 154 1.03 -4.83 19.60
N LYS A 155 0.73 -3.55 19.84
CA LYS A 155 -0.60 -3.12 20.30
C LYS A 155 -1.65 -3.32 19.21
N GLU A 156 -1.33 -2.98 17.96
CA GLU A 156 -2.24 -3.12 16.83
C GLU A 156 -2.51 -4.60 16.51
N LEU A 157 -1.47 -5.44 16.51
CA LEU A 157 -1.60 -6.89 16.34
C LEU A 157 -2.45 -7.53 17.45
N ALA A 158 -2.30 -7.06 18.69
CA ALA A 158 -3.13 -7.51 19.80
C ALA A 158 -4.61 -7.13 19.59
N GLN A 159 -4.89 -5.93 19.08
CA GLN A 159 -6.27 -5.50 18.76
C GLN A 159 -6.87 -6.35 17.63
N LEU A 160 -6.12 -6.60 16.56
CA LEU A 160 -6.56 -7.47 15.45
C LEU A 160 -6.84 -8.90 15.96
N THR A 161 -5.98 -9.42 16.82
CA THR A 161 -6.16 -10.75 17.43
C THR A 161 -7.37 -10.80 18.33
N ALA A 162 -7.62 -9.77 19.15
CA ALA A 162 -8.80 -9.66 19.98
C ALA A 162 -10.09 -9.57 19.17
N ALA A 163 -10.02 -9.03 17.95
CA ALA A 163 -11.10 -9.00 16.97
C ALA A 163 -11.28 -10.33 16.21
N GLY A 164 -10.55 -11.38 16.57
CA GLY A 164 -10.67 -12.72 15.98
C GLY A 164 -9.79 -12.96 14.74
N MET A 165 -8.94 -12.01 14.38
CA MET A 165 -7.98 -12.19 13.28
C MET A 165 -6.76 -13.00 13.74
N LYS A 166 -6.15 -13.70 12.78
CA LYS A 166 -4.85 -14.37 12.96
C LYS A 166 -3.83 -13.71 12.02
N PRO A 167 -3.13 -12.67 12.47
CA PRO A 167 -2.19 -11.96 11.65
C PRO A 167 -1.11 -12.88 11.05
N THR A 168 -0.84 -12.73 9.77
CA THR A 168 0.16 -13.49 9.02
C THR A 168 1.47 -12.69 8.91
N ALA A 169 2.52 -13.30 8.40
CA ALA A 169 3.77 -12.59 8.09
C ALA A 169 3.56 -11.51 7.01
N GLY A 170 2.59 -11.71 6.11
CA GLY A 170 2.16 -10.70 5.14
C GLY A 170 1.52 -9.48 5.81
N ASP A 171 0.67 -9.71 6.80
CA ASP A 171 0.02 -8.63 7.57
C ASP A 171 1.05 -7.79 8.33
N ILE A 172 2.02 -8.44 8.96
CA ILE A 172 3.12 -7.75 9.64
C ILE A 172 3.87 -6.82 8.67
N ARG A 173 4.17 -7.30 7.45
CA ARG A 173 4.81 -6.46 6.40
C ARG A 173 3.94 -5.28 6.00
N CYS A 174 2.65 -5.50 5.71
CA CYS A 174 1.74 -4.42 5.34
C CYS A 174 1.65 -3.33 6.42
N ILE A 175 1.51 -3.73 7.69
CA ILE A 175 1.46 -2.80 8.82
C ILE A 175 2.79 -2.04 8.94
N ALA A 176 3.93 -2.74 8.89
CA ALA A 176 5.25 -2.13 8.98
C ALA A 176 5.48 -1.11 7.87
N PHE A 177 5.24 -1.49 6.60
CA PHE A 177 5.43 -0.57 5.47
C PHE A 177 4.50 0.64 5.54
N GLY A 178 3.26 0.47 6.00
CA GLY A 178 2.34 1.58 6.23
C GLY A 178 2.88 2.60 7.22
N HIS A 179 3.41 2.15 8.36
CA HIS A 179 4.02 3.04 9.36
C HIS A 179 5.33 3.64 8.89
N ILE A 180 6.23 2.84 8.30
CA ILE A 180 7.52 3.33 7.78
C ILE A 180 7.29 4.40 6.71
N ALA A 181 6.36 4.16 5.77
CA ALA A 181 5.99 5.16 4.76
C ALA A 181 5.44 6.45 5.39
N ARG A 182 4.60 6.34 6.41
CA ARG A 182 4.11 7.49 7.18
C ARG A 182 5.25 8.30 7.78
N MET A 183 6.23 7.65 8.42
CA MET A 183 7.38 8.34 9.03
C MET A 183 8.27 8.99 7.98
N ALA A 184 8.53 8.30 6.87
CA ALA A 184 9.28 8.85 5.74
C ALA A 184 8.61 10.12 5.17
N ILE A 185 7.28 10.13 5.04
CA ILE A 185 6.50 11.32 4.63
C ILE A 185 6.74 12.47 5.61
N TRP A 186 6.71 12.21 6.93
CA TRP A 186 6.96 13.22 7.94
C TRP A 186 8.37 13.80 7.84
N ASN A 187 9.39 12.95 7.69
CA ASN A 187 10.78 13.35 7.60
C ASN A 187 11.06 14.17 6.33
N LEU A 188 10.43 13.81 5.23
CA LEU A 188 10.65 14.45 3.93
C LEU A 188 9.79 15.70 3.72
N ARG A 189 8.64 15.85 4.38
CA ARG A 189 7.70 16.95 4.14
C ARG A 189 8.36 18.36 4.18
N PRO A 190 9.23 18.69 5.16
CA PRO A 190 9.84 20.02 5.22
C PRO A 190 10.79 20.35 4.08
N VAL A 191 11.39 19.33 3.46
CA VAL A 191 12.42 19.48 2.41
C VAL A 191 11.94 19.01 1.03
N TRP A 192 10.68 18.61 0.92
CA TRP A 192 10.14 18.04 -0.31
C TRP A 192 10.01 19.08 -1.41
N ARG A 193 10.47 18.71 -2.61
CA ARG A 193 10.38 19.54 -3.81
C ARG A 193 9.69 18.76 -4.91
N THR A 194 8.53 19.21 -5.33
CA THR A 194 7.72 18.58 -6.38
C THR A 194 8.37 18.66 -7.76
N SER A 195 9.30 19.60 -7.97
CA SER A 195 10.01 19.79 -9.24
C SER A 195 11.16 18.82 -9.51
N ARG A 196 11.53 17.96 -8.53
CA ARG A 196 12.56 16.94 -8.75
C ARG A 196 12.06 15.85 -9.71
N PRO A 197 12.96 15.20 -10.47
CA PRO A 197 12.63 14.00 -11.25
C PRO A 197 12.01 12.91 -10.38
N THR A 198 11.13 12.11 -10.97
CA THR A 198 10.40 11.05 -10.28
C THR A 198 11.34 10.01 -9.66
N ALA A 199 12.35 9.59 -10.41
CA ALA A 199 13.37 8.66 -9.92
C ALA A 199 14.08 9.18 -8.64
N GLU A 200 14.47 10.46 -8.62
CA GLU A 200 15.11 11.07 -7.44
C GLU A 200 14.16 11.16 -6.25
N LYS A 201 12.87 11.41 -6.48
CA LYS A 201 11.84 11.43 -5.45
C LYS A 201 11.65 10.05 -4.83
N LEU A 202 11.53 9.01 -5.66
CA LEU A 202 11.37 7.63 -5.20
C LEU A 202 12.60 7.17 -4.42
N GLU A 203 13.80 7.51 -4.87
CA GLU A 203 15.03 7.18 -4.17
C GLU A 203 15.15 7.91 -2.82
N ALA A 204 14.77 9.18 -2.75
CA ALA A 204 14.74 9.92 -1.49
C ALA A 204 13.76 9.31 -0.47
N ILE A 205 12.60 8.83 -0.95
CA ILE A 205 11.63 8.14 -0.09
C ILE A 205 12.19 6.79 0.36
N ARG A 206 12.82 6.02 -0.53
CA ARG A 206 13.46 4.74 -0.21
C ARG A 206 14.48 4.94 0.92
N GLN A 207 15.41 5.87 0.74
CA GLN A 207 16.43 6.18 1.75
C GLN A 207 15.82 6.62 3.08
N ALA A 208 14.74 7.41 3.05
CA ALA A 208 14.06 7.80 4.27
C ALA A 208 13.34 6.64 4.97
N MET A 209 12.77 5.69 4.22
CA MET A 209 12.16 4.49 4.77
C MET A 209 13.20 3.55 5.37
N ASP A 210 14.27 3.25 4.63
CA ASP A 210 15.35 2.36 5.06
C ASP A 210 16.09 2.93 6.29
N GLY A 211 16.20 4.26 6.38
CA GLY A 211 16.79 4.94 7.53
C GLY A 211 15.95 4.89 8.81
N ILE A 212 14.67 4.51 8.72
CA ILE A 212 13.80 4.33 9.90
C ILE A 212 13.93 2.89 10.42
N ALA A 213 13.66 1.91 9.56
CA ALA A 213 13.78 0.49 9.86
C ALA A 213 13.66 -0.34 8.58
N THR A 214 14.38 -1.46 8.50
CA THR A 214 14.10 -2.52 7.55
C THR A 214 13.02 -3.46 8.08
N ILE A 215 12.42 -4.28 7.23
CA ILE A 215 11.43 -5.26 7.68
C ILE A 215 12.07 -6.33 8.58
N GLU A 216 13.33 -6.63 8.36
CA GLU A 216 14.13 -7.55 9.16
C GLU A 216 14.34 -7.02 10.58
N ASP A 217 14.69 -5.72 10.72
CA ASP A 217 14.83 -5.05 12.02
C ASP A 217 13.52 -5.05 12.81
N VAL A 218 12.41 -4.78 12.12
CA VAL A 218 11.08 -4.79 12.74
C VAL A 218 10.69 -6.18 13.22
N ARG A 219 11.00 -7.23 12.43
CA ARG A 219 10.73 -8.61 12.82
C ARG A 219 11.56 -9.02 14.02
N ALA A 220 12.87 -8.73 14.02
CA ALA A 220 13.75 -9.00 15.14
C ALA A 220 13.24 -8.32 16.43
N ALA A 221 12.86 -7.04 16.35
CA ALA A 221 12.34 -6.30 17.49
C ALA A 221 10.98 -6.83 17.99
N LEU A 222 10.12 -7.34 17.11
CA LEU A 222 8.87 -8.00 17.50
C LEU A 222 9.11 -9.34 18.21
N GLU A 223 10.11 -10.11 17.77
CA GLU A 223 10.49 -11.38 18.40
C GLU A 223 11.12 -11.15 19.78
N GLU A 224 11.96 -10.14 19.94
CA GLU A 224 12.58 -9.76 21.23
C GLU A 224 11.56 -9.22 22.24
N GLY A 225 10.54 -8.50 21.78
CA GLY A 225 9.49 -7.91 22.63
C GLY A 225 8.40 -8.88 23.09
N GLN A 226 8.37 -10.13 22.62
CA GLN A 226 7.41 -11.13 23.05
C GLN A 226 7.91 -11.82 24.34
N PRO A 227 7.07 -11.87 25.42
CA PRO A 227 7.38 -12.75 26.53
C PRO A 227 7.44 -14.20 26.03
N VAL A 228 8.51 -14.92 26.37
CA VAL A 228 8.72 -16.34 26.04
C VAL A 228 7.46 -17.12 26.48
N GLY A 229 6.58 -17.45 25.56
CA GLY A 229 5.42 -18.28 25.90
C GLY A 229 4.15 -18.17 25.05
N THR A 230 4.05 -17.38 24.00
CA THR A 230 2.79 -17.38 23.23
C THR A 230 3.01 -17.14 21.73
N VAL A 231 2.53 -18.11 20.97
CA VAL A 231 2.38 -18.18 19.51
C VAL A 231 3.61 -18.72 18.77
N GLY A 232 3.64 -20.03 18.59
CA GLY A 232 4.50 -20.68 17.61
C GLY A 232 4.15 -20.21 16.21
N ILE A 233 4.98 -19.33 15.66
CA ILE A 233 4.98 -19.06 14.23
C ILE A 233 5.40 -20.37 13.56
N GLN A 234 4.46 -21.07 12.92
CA GLN A 234 4.80 -22.24 12.12
C GLN A 234 5.78 -21.79 11.03
N ARG A 235 7.05 -22.11 11.22
CA ARG A 235 8.06 -22.08 10.18
C ARG A 235 7.68 -23.12 9.13
N LYS A 236 6.92 -22.73 8.11
CA LYS A 236 6.95 -23.42 6.82
C LYS A 236 8.03 -22.74 6.00
N ASN A 237 9.15 -23.43 5.84
CA ASN A 237 10.17 -23.12 4.84
C ASN A 237 9.49 -23.09 3.47
N ASN A 238 9.29 -21.91 2.94
CA ASN A 238 8.81 -21.69 1.57
C ASN A 238 9.86 -20.94 0.73
N ASP A 239 11.15 -21.24 0.94
CA ASP A 239 12.22 -20.72 0.08
C ASP A 239 12.19 -21.27 -1.36
N ASN A 240 11.27 -22.19 -1.67
CA ASN A 240 11.18 -22.82 -2.99
C ASN A 240 9.98 -22.39 -3.85
N GLN A 241 9.17 -21.41 -3.42
CA GLN A 241 8.00 -20.99 -4.22
C GLN A 241 8.13 -19.62 -4.90
N GLU A 242 9.15 -18.83 -4.58
CA GLU A 242 9.38 -17.57 -5.31
C GLU A 242 9.84 -17.76 -6.76
N GLN A 243 10.42 -18.93 -7.10
CA GLN A 243 10.80 -19.24 -8.49
C GLN A 243 9.70 -19.88 -9.34
N ALA A 244 8.62 -20.36 -8.73
CA ALA A 244 7.56 -21.03 -9.48
C ALA A 244 6.44 -20.08 -9.96
N ASN A 245 6.31 -18.91 -9.39
CA ASN A 245 5.28 -17.92 -9.77
C ASN A 245 5.73 -16.89 -10.82
N ALA A 246 6.96 -17.04 -11.34
CA ALA A 246 7.45 -16.19 -12.45
C ALA A 246 7.15 -16.77 -13.85
N VAL A 247 6.45 -17.91 -13.95
CA VAL A 247 6.23 -18.61 -15.23
C VAL A 247 4.75 -18.94 -15.52
N ALA A 248 3.82 -18.42 -14.77
CA ALA A 248 2.40 -18.62 -15.09
C ALA A 248 1.63 -17.31 -14.89
N PHE A 249 1.58 -16.52 -15.92
CA PHE A 249 0.52 -15.68 -16.48
C PHE A 249 1.09 -14.64 -17.45
#